data_3d5917ed7517dbc0c09ba5dd48b93773
#
_entry.id   3d5917ed7517dbc0c09ba5dd48b93773
#
_cell.length_a   1.000
_cell.length_b   1.000
_cell.length_c   1.000
_cell.angle_alpha   90.00
_cell.angle_beta   90.00
_cell.angle_gamma   90.00
#
_symmetry.space_group_name_H-M   'P 1'
#
loop_
_entity.id
_entity.type
_entity.pdbx_description
1 polymer ?
#
loop_
_entity_poly.entity_id
_entity_poly.type
_entity_poly.pdbx_seq_one_letter_code
_entity_poly.pdbx_strand_id
1 'polypeptide(L)'
;MEKTTIPAHLIKRFHQLGVDNAFGIVGDYALRLFAELSHRGFPVLVTTDEQGAGFAADAFARVRGFGVVATTYGVGGLKVANAAANAWAEQVPLLILSGAPGVIEREGEPMLHHRVKDFDTQLRVFRELTCAQGVLNSPHNAATEIDRVIRTMRSTQRPGYIEVPRDAVMWDIDDSDDNIDPRLPPVDLAAQREAIMAVLNQLRSHDSAAIHAGAMIQRRNLGSSLYDLATSLGIPVATSSLARGTFPERHELGLGVYLGALSPEHVVQRVEGADVLLSLGVLQTDLTLGVFTAKIDHHRLILATDNDVTVGYSTFKDVPLWSFLPALVEAAHLDAQHAESINISHEPIPAHPTFEPVETNNTVERTVAALESHLDSRHSLLLDPGEALFSAVDMRVPTYAHASAYYATMGYAVPAALGVGTADPQRRPVVVVGDGAFSMTGLDVASCAFHNVNAIFVVLDNGGYGTQRPIIDGPFNDIPSLAVEHLPSVIGCGRGWKVDTEVELDGALRDAIASNEVCLIRVILATDARSPALTRLGAALAAKA
;
A
#
# COMPACT_ATOMS: atom_id res chain seq x y z
N MET A 1 11.27 -37.38 -10.93
CA MET A 1 10.54 -36.10 -10.80
C MET A 1 9.70 -35.91 -12.05
N GLU A 2 8.49 -35.41 -11.90
CA GLU A 2 7.64 -35.07 -13.03
C GLU A 2 8.24 -33.90 -13.78
N LYS A 3 8.15 -33.90 -15.11
CA LYS A 3 8.67 -32.82 -15.95
C LYS A 3 7.61 -31.75 -16.15
N THR A 4 8.02 -30.50 -16.10
CA THR A 4 7.17 -29.34 -16.32
C THR A 4 7.94 -28.26 -17.10
N THR A 5 7.31 -27.13 -17.39
CA THR A 5 7.97 -25.95 -17.99
C THR A 5 8.00 -24.79 -17.02
N ILE A 6 8.90 -23.83 -17.25
CA ILE A 6 9.00 -22.62 -16.39
C ILE A 6 7.65 -21.92 -16.23
N PRO A 7 6.86 -21.62 -17.30
CA PRO A 7 5.55 -20.97 -17.13
C PRO A 7 4.56 -21.83 -16.34
N ALA A 8 4.55 -23.15 -16.54
CA ALA A 8 3.64 -24.03 -15.82
C ALA A 8 3.97 -24.08 -14.32
N HIS A 9 5.26 -24.13 -13.96
CA HIS A 9 5.69 -24.09 -12.57
C HIS A 9 5.38 -22.73 -11.91
N LEU A 10 5.65 -21.62 -12.59
CA LEU A 10 5.29 -20.28 -12.12
C LEU A 10 3.78 -20.18 -11.83
N ILE A 11 2.92 -20.59 -12.77
CA ILE A 11 1.45 -20.56 -12.60
C ILE A 11 1.02 -21.45 -11.43
N LYS A 12 1.58 -22.66 -11.31
CA LYS A 12 1.33 -23.54 -10.15
C LYS A 12 1.58 -22.80 -8.83
N ARG A 13 2.72 -22.09 -8.73
CA ARG A 13 3.08 -21.33 -7.53
C ARG A 13 2.20 -20.10 -7.31
N PHE A 14 1.87 -19.37 -8.38
CA PHE A 14 0.98 -18.20 -8.29
C PHE A 14 -0.42 -18.60 -7.81
N HIS A 15 -1.01 -19.67 -8.35
CA HIS A 15 -2.30 -20.16 -7.87
C HIS A 15 -2.28 -20.60 -6.41
N GLN A 16 -1.17 -21.19 -5.92
CA GLN A 16 -1.00 -21.52 -4.50
C GLN A 16 -0.98 -20.27 -3.61
N LEU A 17 -0.63 -19.11 -4.18
CA LEU A 17 -0.62 -17.81 -3.50
C LEU A 17 -1.92 -17.01 -3.70
N GLY A 18 -2.91 -17.57 -4.39
CA GLY A 18 -4.17 -16.88 -4.72
C GLY A 18 -3.99 -15.77 -5.75
N VAL A 19 -2.99 -15.90 -6.63
CA VAL A 19 -2.70 -14.96 -7.71
C VAL A 19 -3.12 -15.58 -9.04
N ASP A 20 -4.06 -14.93 -9.73
CA ASP A 20 -4.67 -15.43 -10.97
C ASP A 20 -4.28 -14.66 -12.23
N ASN A 21 -3.48 -13.59 -12.06
CA ASN A 21 -3.02 -12.74 -13.15
C ASN A 21 -1.68 -12.06 -12.81
N ALA A 22 -1.02 -11.52 -13.82
CA ALA A 22 0.05 -10.55 -13.68
C ALA A 22 -0.37 -9.21 -14.32
N PHE A 23 0.42 -8.17 -14.07
CA PHE A 23 0.34 -6.88 -14.76
C PHE A 23 1.61 -6.70 -15.59
N GLY A 24 1.55 -6.00 -16.73
CA GLY A 24 2.79 -5.86 -17.48
C GLY A 24 2.67 -5.25 -18.87
N ILE A 25 3.82 -5.05 -19.48
CA ILE A 25 3.97 -4.61 -20.87
C ILE A 25 4.80 -5.63 -21.62
N VAL A 26 4.26 -6.11 -22.76
CA VAL A 26 4.94 -7.06 -23.60
C VAL A 26 6.13 -6.42 -24.35
N GLY A 27 7.19 -7.21 -24.58
CA GLY A 27 8.29 -6.89 -25.45
C GLY A 27 8.93 -8.18 -25.95
N ASP A 28 9.83 -8.10 -26.92
CA ASP A 28 10.35 -9.26 -27.66
C ASP A 28 11.09 -10.29 -26.78
N TYR A 29 11.84 -9.85 -25.77
CA TYR A 29 12.49 -10.79 -24.83
C TYR A 29 11.51 -11.45 -23.86
N ALA A 30 10.29 -10.92 -23.68
CA ALA A 30 9.26 -11.50 -22.84
C ALA A 30 8.11 -12.14 -23.64
N LEU A 31 8.05 -11.94 -24.95
CA LEU A 31 6.91 -12.30 -25.79
C LEU A 31 6.50 -13.77 -25.63
N ARG A 32 7.47 -14.70 -25.65
CA ARG A 32 7.19 -16.13 -25.49
C ARG A 32 6.67 -16.46 -24.09
N LEU A 33 7.19 -15.81 -23.06
CA LEU A 33 6.71 -15.97 -21.69
C LEU A 33 5.25 -15.50 -21.57
N PHE A 34 4.92 -14.33 -22.10
CA PHE A 34 3.54 -13.80 -22.12
C PHE A 34 2.58 -14.74 -22.86
N ALA A 35 3.00 -15.24 -24.02
CA ALA A 35 2.19 -16.18 -24.80
C ALA A 35 1.89 -17.47 -24.02
N GLU A 36 2.89 -18.06 -23.36
CA GLU A 36 2.72 -19.28 -22.58
C GLU A 36 1.88 -19.08 -21.31
N LEU A 37 2.04 -17.95 -20.62
CA LEU A 37 1.18 -17.59 -19.48
C LEU A 37 -0.28 -17.48 -19.93
N SER A 38 -0.53 -16.74 -21.02
CA SER A 38 -1.87 -16.54 -21.58
C SER A 38 -2.50 -17.84 -22.08
N HIS A 39 -1.75 -18.69 -22.84
CA HIS A 39 -2.25 -19.98 -23.35
C HIS A 39 -2.64 -20.95 -22.23
N ARG A 40 -2.05 -20.80 -21.04
CA ARG A 40 -2.34 -21.60 -19.86
C ARG A 40 -3.41 -20.99 -18.95
N GLY A 41 -4.10 -19.94 -19.42
CA GLY A 41 -5.18 -19.29 -18.69
C GLY A 41 -4.72 -18.33 -17.57
N PHE A 42 -3.45 -17.90 -17.60
CA PHE A 42 -2.92 -16.89 -16.66
C PHE A 42 -2.68 -15.58 -17.43
N PRO A 43 -3.65 -14.63 -17.40
CA PRO A 43 -3.57 -13.41 -18.19
C PRO A 43 -2.54 -12.44 -17.61
N VAL A 44 -1.91 -11.66 -18.51
CA VAL A 44 -1.15 -10.47 -18.14
C VAL A 44 -1.98 -9.24 -18.51
N LEU A 45 -2.40 -8.49 -17.50
CA LEU A 45 -3.18 -7.26 -17.67
C LEU A 45 -2.26 -6.13 -18.11
N VAL A 46 -2.54 -5.60 -19.29
CA VAL A 46 -1.70 -4.57 -19.92
C VAL A 46 -2.07 -3.19 -19.40
N THR A 47 -1.07 -2.39 -19.07
CA THR A 47 -1.18 -0.99 -18.64
C THR A 47 -0.63 -0.05 -19.71
N THR A 48 -0.65 1.25 -19.48
CA THR A 48 -0.12 2.23 -20.45
C THR A 48 1.41 2.27 -20.44
N ASP A 49 2.03 1.91 -19.30
CA ASP A 49 3.48 1.75 -19.20
C ASP A 49 3.88 0.78 -18.08
N GLU A 50 5.17 0.40 -18.02
CA GLU A 50 5.66 -0.60 -17.08
C GLU A 50 5.68 -0.12 -15.63
N GLN A 51 5.85 1.19 -15.38
CA GLN A 51 5.76 1.75 -14.04
C GLN A 51 4.33 1.62 -13.50
N GLY A 52 3.34 1.95 -14.34
CA GLY A 52 1.91 1.74 -14.04
C GLY A 52 1.60 0.27 -13.76
N ALA A 53 2.14 -0.65 -14.56
CA ALA A 53 2.03 -2.09 -14.31
C ALA A 53 2.61 -2.49 -12.94
N GLY A 54 3.77 -1.93 -12.58
CA GLY A 54 4.41 -2.17 -11.29
C GLY A 54 3.57 -1.66 -10.12
N PHE A 55 2.98 -0.47 -10.22
CA PHE A 55 2.09 0.08 -9.20
C PHE A 55 0.77 -0.70 -9.08
N ALA A 56 0.20 -1.14 -10.20
CA ALA A 56 -0.98 -2.01 -10.17
C ALA A 56 -0.67 -3.35 -9.48
N ALA A 57 0.46 -3.98 -9.78
CA ALA A 57 0.90 -5.21 -9.15
C ALA A 57 1.23 -5.04 -7.66
N ASP A 58 1.84 -3.92 -7.25
CA ASP A 58 2.07 -3.55 -5.85
C ASP A 58 0.74 -3.43 -5.09
N ALA A 59 -0.22 -2.69 -5.65
CA ALA A 59 -1.54 -2.50 -5.05
C ALA A 59 -2.32 -3.82 -4.95
N PHE A 60 -2.25 -4.68 -5.97
CA PHE A 60 -2.80 -6.03 -5.93
C PHE A 60 -2.18 -6.85 -4.78
N ALA A 61 -0.85 -6.77 -4.62
CA ALA A 61 -0.14 -7.47 -3.55
C ALA A 61 -0.57 -6.99 -2.14
N ARG A 62 -0.89 -5.71 -1.97
CA ARG A 62 -1.40 -5.18 -0.69
C ARG A 62 -2.74 -5.79 -0.30
N VAL A 63 -3.56 -6.19 -1.28
CA VAL A 63 -4.87 -6.82 -1.04
C VAL A 63 -4.76 -8.35 -0.94
N ARG A 64 -4.01 -8.99 -1.85
CA ARG A 64 -3.93 -10.45 -1.98
C ARG A 64 -2.72 -11.08 -1.28
N GLY A 65 -1.76 -10.28 -0.81
CA GLY A 65 -0.56 -10.75 -0.13
C GLY A 65 0.60 -11.11 -1.07
N PHE A 66 0.41 -11.07 -2.40
CA PHE A 66 1.46 -11.29 -3.39
C PHE A 66 1.02 -10.72 -4.75
N GLY A 67 1.95 -10.08 -5.49
CA GLY A 67 1.66 -9.50 -6.80
C GLY A 67 2.77 -9.80 -7.81
N VAL A 68 2.44 -9.77 -9.09
CA VAL A 68 3.37 -10.09 -10.18
C VAL A 68 3.32 -9.00 -11.24
N VAL A 69 4.47 -8.40 -11.56
CA VAL A 69 4.65 -7.55 -12.73
C VAL A 69 5.58 -8.24 -13.72
N ALA A 70 5.15 -8.33 -14.99
CA ALA A 70 5.90 -8.98 -16.06
C ALA A 70 6.34 -7.94 -17.10
N THR A 71 7.63 -7.93 -17.49
CA THR A 71 8.20 -6.93 -18.41
C THR A 71 9.25 -7.54 -19.34
N THR A 72 9.56 -6.78 -20.39
CA THR A 72 10.73 -7.09 -21.21
C THR A 72 12.03 -6.63 -20.55
N TYR A 73 13.15 -7.16 -21.01
CA TYR A 73 14.50 -6.82 -20.55
C TYR A 73 14.87 -5.35 -20.85
N GLY A 74 15.67 -4.77 -19.99
CA GLY A 74 16.27 -3.45 -20.15
C GLY A 74 15.24 -2.33 -20.05
N VAL A 75 14.68 -1.91 -21.14
CA VAL A 75 13.78 -0.74 -21.22
C VAL A 75 12.52 -0.90 -20.37
N GLY A 76 11.94 -2.08 -20.31
CA GLY A 76 10.76 -2.35 -19.48
C GLY A 76 11.14 -2.58 -18.02
N GLY A 77 12.12 -3.46 -17.77
CA GLY A 77 12.56 -3.76 -16.40
C GLY A 77 13.03 -2.53 -15.64
N LEU A 78 13.82 -1.64 -16.27
CA LEU A 78 14.31 -0.43 -15.60
C LEU A 78 13.20 0.58 -15.28
N LYS A 79 12.12 0.63 -16.04
CA LYS A 79 10.94 1.45 -15.69
C LYS A 79 10.20 0.95 -14.45
N VAL A 80 10.23 -0.37 -14.18
CA VAL A 80 9.64 -0.96 -12.98
C VAL A 80 10.47 -0.72 -11.72
N ALA A 81 11.72 -0.26 -11.84
CA ALA A 81 12.62 -0.06 -10.70
C ALA A 81 12.02 0.85 -9.61
N ASN A 82 11.29 1.91 -10.00
CA ASN A 82 10.60 2.78 -9.04
C ASN A 82 9.49 2.05 -8.26
N ALA A 83 8.71 1.19 -8.92
CA ALA A 83 7.70 0.38 -8.24
C ALA A 83 8.34 -0.68 -7.31
N ALA A 84 9.47 -1.27 -7.71
CA ALA A 84 10.23 -2.18 -6.86
C ALA A 84 10.80 -1.47 -5.61
N ALA A 85 11.30 -0.25 -5.77
CA ALA A 85 11.76 0.58 -4.65
C ALA A 85 10.61 0.92 -3.68
N ASN A 86 9.43 1.30 -4.21
CA ASN A 86 8.21 1.49 -3.42
C ASN A 86 7.84 0.23 -2.63
N ALA A 87 7.79 -0.92 -3.30
CA ALA A 87 7.47 -2.20 -2.68
C ALA A 87 8.51 -2.60 -1.62
N TRP A 88 9.79 -2.29 -1.85
CA TRP A 88 10.83 -2.49 -0.84
C TRP A 88 10.61 -1.61 0.38
N ALA A 89 10.45 -0.30 0.17
CA ALA A 89 10.29 0.66 1.27
C ALA A 89 9.04 0.36 2.12
N GLU A 90 7.93 -0.02 1.49
CA GLU A 90 6.64 -0.22 2.15
C GLU A 90 6.30 -1.69 2.45
N GLN A 91 7.28 -2.58 2.30
CA GLN A 91 7.18 -4.00 2.67
C GLN A 91 6.04 -4.72 1.94
N VAL A 92 6.13 -4.78 0.61
CA VAL A 92 5.14 -5.42 -0.26
C VAL A 92 5.79 -6.54 -1.06
N PRO A 93 5.25 -7.78 -1.04
CA PRO A 93 5.76 -8.90 -1.84
C PRO A 93 5.39 -8.77 -3.32
N LEU A 94 6.16 -7.95 -4.04
CA LEU A 94 6.02 -7.72 -5.49
C LEU A 94 7.08 -8.53 -6.25
N LEU A 95 6.66 -9.50 -7.07
CA LEU A 95 7.56 -10.22 -7.96
C LEU A 95 7.74 -9.46 -9.27
N ILE A 96 8.98 -9.11 -9.59
CA ILE A 96 9.36 -8.61 -10.90
C ILE A 96 9.80 -9.79 -11.77
N LEU A 97 8.99 -10.12 -12.78
CA LEU A 97 9.24 -11.21 -13.72
C LEU A 97 9.70 -10.60 -15.05
N SER A 98 11.00 -10.64 -15.31
CA SER A 98 11.59 -10.05 -16.51
C SER A 98 11.91 -11.12 -17.56
N GLY A 99 11.48 -10.91 -18.80
CA GLY A 99 12.11 -11.60 -19.93
C GLY A 99 13.57 -11.17 -20.06
N ALA A 100 14.36 -11.96 -20.81
CA ALA A 100 15.77 -11.67 -21.01
C ALA A 100 16.29 -12.25 -22.32
N PRO A 101 17.44 -11.75 -22.84
CA PRO A 101 18.16 -12.42 -23.94
C PRO A 101 18.44 -13.88 -23.59
N GLY A 102 18.36 -14.74 -24.60
CA GLY A 102 18.60 -16.18 -24.43
C GLY A 102 19.98 -16.50 -23.87
N VAL A 103 20.11 -17.62 -23.18
CA VAL A 103 21.38 -18.06 -22.58
C VAL A 103 22.46 -18.16 -23.66
N ILE A 104 22.15 -18.80 -24.80
CA ILE A 104 23.10 -18.93 -25.93
C ILE A 104 23.35 -17.58 -26.60
N GLU A 105 22.36 -16.70 -26.67
CA GLU A 105 22.50 -15.38 -27.29
C GLU A 105 23.47 -14.45 -26.56
N ARG A 106 23.73 -14.70 -25.28
CA ARG A 106 24.70 -13.92 -24.47
C ARG A 106 26.16 -14.34 -24.70
N GLU A 107 26.36 -15.50 -25.32
CA GLU A 107 27.71 -15.98 -25.58
C GLU A 107 28.50 -15.03 -26.49
N GLY A 108 29.70 -14.71 -26.12
CA GLY A 108 30.56 -13.77 -26.86
C GLY A 108 30.15 -12.28 -26.69
N GLU A 109 29.27 -11.96 -25.75
CA GLU A 109 28.94 -10.57 -25.39
C GLU A 109 28.41 -9.69 -26.55
N PRO A 110 27.51 -10.16 -27.43
CA PRO A 110 27.08 -9.40 -28.60
C PRO A 110 26.33 -8.12 -28.20
N MET A 111 26.33 -7.16 -29.10
CA MET A 111 25.58 -5.89 -28.94
C MET A 111 24.09 -6.13 -29.27
N LEU A 112 23.38 -6.79 -28.37
CA LEU A 112 21.92 -6.94 -28.48
C LEU A 112 21.21 -5.65 -28.08
N HIS A 113 20.06 -5.36 -28.69
CA HIS A 113 19.23 -4.23 -28.29
C HIS A 113 18.76 -4.39 -26.82
N HIS A 114 18.44 -3.30 -26.15
CA HIS A 114 18.14 -3.21 -24.72
C HIS A 114 19.31 -3.52 -23.77
N ARG A 115 20.46 -3.98 -24.27
CA ARG A 115 21.67 -4.10 -23.48
C ARG A 115 22.20 -2.70 -23.13
N VAL A 116 22.38 -2.42 -21.84
CA VAL A 116 22.93 -1.12 -21.39
C VAL A 116 24.47 -1.20 -21.39
N LYS A 117 25.06 -1.67 -20.32
CA LYS A 117 26.51 -1.78 -20.18
C LYS A 117 26.98 -3.22 -20.49
N ASP A 118 26.33 -4.16 -19.85
CA ASP A 118 26.48 -5.61 -20.02
C ASP A 118 25.14 -6.30 -19.73
N PHE A 119 25.07 -7.63 -19.85
CA PHE A 119 23.83 -8.37 -19.63
C PHE A 119 23.39 -8.43 -18.16
N ASP A 120 24.26 -8.12 -17.21
CA ASP A 120 23.95 -8.13 -15.77
C ASP A 120 23.56 -6.75 -15.24
N THR A 121 23.53 -5.71 -16.06
CA THR A 121 23.21 -4.34 -15.61
C THR A 121 21.87 -4.28 -14.90
N GLN A 122 20.81 -4.86 -15.49
CA GLN A 122 19.48 -4.89 -14.87
C GLN A 122 19.48 -5.71 -13.57
N LEU A 123 20.08 -6.89 -13.56
CA LEU A 123 20.20 -7.73 -12.38
C LEU A 123 20.86 -6.99 -11.21
N ARG A 124 21.94 -6.23 -11.48
CA ARG A 124 22.61 -5.42 -10.44
C ARG A 124 21.71 -4.32 -9.88
N VAL A 125 20.90 -3.66 -10.71
CA VAL A 125 19.92 -2.68 -10.24
C VAL A 125 18.92 -3.35 -9.30
N PHE A 126 18.36 -4.50 -9.68
CA PHE A 126 17.38 -5.18 -8.85
C PHE A 126 17.97 -5.87 -7.62
N ARG A 127 19.28 -6.11 -7.54
CA ARG A 127 19.93 -6.53 -6.28
C ARG A 127 19.77 -5.52 -5.16
N GLU A 128 19.75 -4.22 -5.48
CA GLU A 128 19.56 -3.15 -4.50
C GLU A 128 18.08 -2.98 -4.11
N LEU A 129 17.15 -3.48 -4.92
CA LEU A 129 15.70 -3.22 -4.78
C LEU A 129 14.89 -4.45 -4.39
N THR A 130 15.52 -5.64 -4.26
CA THR A 130 14.79 -6.89 -4.01
C THR A 130 15.51 -7.79 -2.99
N CYS A 131 14.73 -8.54 -2.22
CA CYS A 131 15.24 -9.44 -1.18
C CYS A 131 15.88 -10.72 -1.74
N ALA A 132 15.49 -11.11 -2.96
CA ALA A 132 16.04 -12.27 -3.64
C ALA A 132 15.95 -12.11 -5.16
N GLN A 133 16.94 -12.64 -5.87
CA GLN A 133 16.99 -12.65 -7.33
C GLN A 133 17.23 -14.06 -7.84
N GLY A 134 16.58 -14.44 -8.94
CA GLY A 134 16.79 -15.70 -9.66
C GLY A 134 17.00 -15.44 -11.15
N VAL A 135 18.03 -16.03 -11.74
CA VAL A 135 18.25 -16.06 -13.18
C VAL A 135 18.09 -17.49 -13.65
N LEU A 136 17.08 -17.75 -14.47
CA LEU A 136 16.70 -19.13 -14.88
C LEU A 136 17.53 -19.59 -16.08
N ASN A 137 18.84 -19.74 -15.87
CA ASN A 137 19.82 -20.08 -16.90
C ASN A 137 20.19 -21.58 -16.96
N SER A 138 19.53 -22.43 -16.18
CA SER A 138 19.73 -23.87 -16.16
C SER A 138 18.40 -24.60 -15.90
N PRO A 139 18.03 -25.62 -16.70
CA PRO A 139 16.80 -26.38 -16.48
C PRO A 139 16.83 -27.20 -15.17
N HIS A 140 18.01 -27.49 -14.63
CA HIS A 140 18.15 -28.36 -13.44
C HIS A 140 17.82 -27.63 -12.12
N ASN A 141 17.89 -26.31 -12.09
CA ASN A 141 17.62 -25.53 -10.86
C ASN A 141 16.52 -24.50 -11.02
N ALA A 142 15.89 -24.37 -12.18
CA ALA A 142 14.91 -23.32 -12.44
C ALA A 142 13.74 -23.33 -11.45
N ALA A 143 13.13 -24.49 -11.20
CA ALA A 143 12.03 -24.61 -10.23
C ALA A 143 12.48 -24.24 -8.81
N THR A 144 13.65 -24.74 -8.39
CA THR A 144 14.21 -24.48 -7.04
C THR A 144 14.51 -22.99 -6.83
N GLU A 145 15.03 -22.31 -7.88
CA GLU A 145 15.29 -20.87 -7.83
C GLU A 145 13.99 -20.06 -7.76
N ILE A 146 12.97 -20.42 -8.53
CA ILE A 146 11.64 -19.81 -8.42
C ILE A 146 11.11 -19.94 -6.99
N ASP A 147 11.12 -21.16 -6.45
CA ASP A 147 10.61 -21.44 -5.11
C ASP A 147 11.42 -20.72 -4.01
N ARG A 148 12.74 -20.62 -4.18
CA ARG A 148 13.61 -19.88 -3.26
C ARG A 148 13.27 -18.40 -3.23
N VAL A 149 13.11 -17.77 -4.40
CA VAL A 149 12.76 -16.34 -4.49
C VAL A 149 11.39 -16.09 -3.85
N ILE A 150 10.36 -16.87 -4.22
CA ILE A 150 9.01 -16.73 -3.67
C ILE A 150 9.01 -16.91 -2.14
N ARG A 151 9.69 -17.93 -1.62
CA ARG A 151 9.80 -18.18 -0.17
C ARG A 151 10.44 -17.00 0.57
N THR A 152 11.53 -16.44 0.00
CA THR A 152 12.22 -15.29 0.60
C THR A 152 11.34 -14.05 0.61
N MET A 153 10.62 -13.77 -0.47
CA MET A 153 9.66 -12.67 -0.54
C MET A 153 8.58 -12.77 0.53
N ARG A 154 8.00 -13.97 0.71
CA ARG A 154 6.94 -14.22 1.70
C ARG A 154 7.45 -14.11 3.14
N SER A 155 8.65 -14.58 3.42
CA SER A 155 9.23 -14.49 4.76
C SER A 155 9.59 -13.05 5.14
N THR A 156 10.11 -12.27 4.21
CA THR A 156 10.59 -10.90 4.44
C THR A 156 9.55 -9.81 4.15
N GLN A 157 8.43 -10.16 3.50
CA GLN A 157 7.45 -9.19 2.99
C GLN A 157 8.11 -8.12 2.10
N ARG A 158 8.98 -8.55 1.15
CA ARG A 158 9.77 -7.68 0.28
C ARG A 158 9.66 -8.13 -1.17
N PRO A 159 9.95 -7.25 -2.15
CA PRO A 159 9.94 -7.63 -3.55
C PRO A 159 11.05 -8.61 -3.90
N GLY A 160 10.82 -9.39 -4.96
CA GLY A 160 11.77 -10.30 -5.56
C GLY A 160 11.89 -10.10 -7.07
N TYR A 161 12.94 -10.65 -7.66
CA TYR A 161 13.23 -10.54 -9.08
C TYR A 161 13.53 -11.91 -9.69
N ILE A 162 12.88 -12.23 -10.81
CA ILE A 162 13.17 -13.43 -11.61
C ILE A 162 13.40 -13.01 -13.06
N GLU A 163 14.52 -13.44 -13.62
CA GLU A 163 14.88 -13.26 -15.01
C GLU A 163 14.75 -14.56 -15.78
N VAL A 164 13.92 -14.54 -16.84
CA VAL A 164 13.61 -15.70 -17.68
C VAL A 164 14.20 -15.48 -19.08
N PRO A 165 15.31 -16.13 -19.43
CA PRO A 165 15.84 -16.09 -20.79
C PRO A 165 14.84 -16.62 -21.80
N ARG A 166 14.69 -15.96 -22.96
CA ARG A 166 13.63 -16.29 -23.94
C ARG A 166 13.74 -17.67 -24.54
N ASP A 167 14.94 -18.25 -24.60
CA ASP A 167 15.19 -19.64 -25.03
C ASP A 167 14.89 -20.66 -23.92
N ALA A 168 14.92 -20.24 -22.65
CA ALA A 168 14.65 -21.11 -21.50
C ALA A 168 13.14 -21.34 -21.22
N VAL A 169 12.25 -20.47 -21.74
CA VAL A 169 10.81 -20.49 -21.43
C VAL A 169 10.18 -21.88 -21.56
N MET A 170 10.58 -22.64 -22.57
CA MET A 170 10.02 -23.97 -22.86
C MET A 170 10.95 -25.13 -22.48
N TRP A 171 11.95 -24.90 -21.66
CA TRP A 171 12.76 -26.01 -21.17
C TRP A 171 11.95 -26.98 -20.34
N ASP A 172 12.22 -28.27 -20.52
CA ASP A 172 11.77 -29.31 -19.61
C ASP A 172 12.58 -29.20 -18.31
N ILE A 173 11.93 -28.73 -17.26
CA ILE A 173 12.52 -28.62 -15.94
C ILE A 173 12.00 -29.70 -15.01
N ASP A 174 12.78 -30.07 -14.00
CA ASP A 174 12.32 -30.95 -12.94
C ASP A 174 11.34 -30.17 -12.05
N ASP A 175 10.08 -30.67 -11.95
CA ASP A 175 9.11 -30.03 -11.04
C ASP A 175 9.58 -30.17 -9.59
N SER A 176 9.36 -29.15 -8.82
CA SER A 176 9.61 -29.16 -7.38
C SER A 176 8.27 -29.33 -6.67
N ASP A 177 8.18 -30.33 -5.79
CA ASP A 177 7.08 -30.49 -4.84
C ASP A 177 7.35 -29.78 -3.52
N ASP A 178 8.43 -28.97 -3.46
CA ASP A 178 8.78 -28.21 -2.27
C ASP A 178 7.63 -27.28 -1.87
N ASN A 179 7.35 -27.24 -0.58
CA ASN A 179 6.45 -26.27 -0.02
C ASN A 179 7.02 -24.85 -0.16
N ILE A 180 6.21 -23.92 -0.69
CA ILE A 180 6.57 -22.49 -0.80
C ILE A 180 6.17 -21.69 0.44
N ASP A 181 5.81 -22.33 1.54
CA ASP A 181 5.52 -21.63 2.80
C ASP A 181 6.73 -20.83 3.26
N PRO A 182 6.50 -19.64 3.81
CA PRO A 182 7.60 -18.81 4.26
C PRO A 182 8.39 -19.54 5.36
N ARG A 183 9.70 -19.54 5.22
CA ARG A 183 10.58 -19.96 6.31
C ARG A 183 10.70 -18.78 7.27
N LEU A 184 9.74 -18.70 8.18
CA LEU A 184 9.77 -17.66 9.21
C LEU A 184 10.92 -17.96 10.20
N PRO A 185 11.56 -16.91 10.74
CA PRO A 185 12.59 -17.08 11.76
C PRO A 185 12.01 -17.80 12.99
N PRO A 186 12.83 -18.56 13.73
CA PRO A 186 12.38 -19.18 14.98
C PRO A 186 11.95 -18.10 15.97
N VAL A 187 10.95 -18.44 16.79
CA VAL A 187 10.44 -17.56 17.85
C VAL A 187 11.06 -18.01 19.19
N ASP A 188 11.60 -17.07 19.94
CA ASP A 188 11.95 -17.32 21.34
C ASP A 188 10.67 -17.30 22.19
N LEU A 189 10.11 -18.48 22.44
CA LEU A 189 8.88 -18.63 23.21
C LEU A 189 9.03 -18.26 24.69
N ALA A 190 10.26 -18.27 25.24
CA ALA A 190 10.49 -17.82 26.61
C ALA A 190 10.47 -16.30 26.67
N ALA A 191 11.22 -15.63 25.79
CA ALA A 191 11.19 -14.19 25.64
C ALA A 191 9.78 -13.68 25.28
N GLN A 192 9.04 -14.40 24.43
CA GLN A 192 7.65 -14.04 24.10
C GLN A 192 6.73 -14.06 25.32
N ARG A 193 6.81 -15.08 26.16
CA ARG A 193 6.04 -15.13 27.41
C ARG A 193 6.39 -13.99 28.36
N GLU A 194 7.68 -13.69 28.51
CA GLU A 194 8.14 -12.56 29.34
C GLU A 194 7.64 -11.22 28.78
N ALA A 195 7.70 -11.01 27.45
CA ALA A 195 7.17 -9.83 26.80
C ALA A 195 5.65 -9.66 27.03
N ILE A 196 4.87 -10.74 26.88
CA ILE A 196 3.43 -10.74 27.13
C ILE A 196 3.13 -10.37 28.60
N MET A 197 3.83 -11.00 29.55
CA MET A 197 3.67 -10.66 30.97
C MET A 197 4.01 -9.20 31.26
N ALA A 198 5.07 -8.67 30.66
CA ALA A 198 5.45 -7.26 30.82
C ALA A 198 4.37 -6.33 30.28
N VAL A 199 3.79 -6.62 29.10
CA VAL A 199 2.70 -5.85 28.50
C VAL A 199 1.45 -5.88 29.37
N LEU A 200 1.00 -7.07 29.81
CA LEU A 200 -0.19 -7.19 30.65
C LEU A 200 -0.01 -6.46 31.99
N ASN A 201 1.18 -6.52 32.59
CA ASN A 201 1.48 -5.78 33.82
C ASN A 201 1.40 -4.26 33.61
N GLN A 202 1.90 -3.75 32.48
CA GLN A 202 1.74 -2.32 32.14
C GLN A 202 0.26 -1.93 32.03
N LEU A 203 -0.54 -2.74 31.31
CA LEU A 203 -1.96 -2.47 31.13
C LEU A 203 -2.78 -2.54 32.43
N ARG A 204 -2.39 -3.42 33.39
CA ARG A 204 -3.04 -3.48 34.71
C ARG A 204 -2.69 -2.32 35.63
N SER A 205 -1.51 -1.74 35.43
CA SER A 205 -0.96 -0.68 36.30
C SER A 205 -1.40 0.71 35.91
N HIS A 206 -2.14 0.87 34.79
CA HIS A 206 -2.51 2.15 34.23
C HIS A 206 -3.97 2.16 33.78
N ASP A 207 -4.60 3.35 33.84
CA ASP A 207 -6.02 3.54 33.54
C ASP A 207 -6.26 3.94 32.08
N SER A 208 -5.21 4.34 31.34
CA SER A 208 -5.35 4.75 29.93
C SER A 208 -4.34 4.03 29.03
N ALA A 209 -4.82 3.59 27.88
CA ALA A 209 -4.00 3.00 26.83
C ALA A 209 -4.51 3.40 25.43
N ALA A 210 -3.63 3.32 24.45
CA ALA A 210 -3.97 3.45 23.04
C ALA A 210 -3.16 2.47 22.19
N ILE A 211 -3.72 2.04 21.06
CA ILE A 211 -3.01 1.25 20.05
C ILE A 211 -2.72 2.16 18.86
N HIS A 212 -1.46 2.17 18.40
CA HIS A 212 -1.07 2.68 17.09
C HIS A 212 -0.76 1.50 16.17
N ALA A 213 -1.66 1.19 15.25
CA ALA A 213 -1.55 0.08 14.34
C ALA A 213 -0.83 0.47 13.04
N GLY A 214 0.16 -0.31 12.64
CA GLY A 214 1.00 -0.05 11.48
C GLY A 214 0.82 -1.03 10.33
N ALA A 215 1.57 -0.80 9.25
CA ALA A 215 1.49 -1.55 8.00
C ALA A 215 1.62 -3.07 8.18
N MET A 216 2.43 -3.54 9.15
CA MET A 216 2.66 -4.96 9.34
C MET A 216 1.41 -5.72 9.83
N ILE A 217 0.44 -5.02 10.42
CA ILE A 217 -0.88 -5.63 10.74
C ILE A 217 -1.53 -6.16 9.45
N GLN A 218 -1.55 -5.35 8.39
CA GLN A 218 -2.08 -5.78 7.09
C GLN A 218 -1.17 -6.82 6.42
N ARG A 219 0.14 -6.57 6.35
CA ARG A 219 1.11 -7.43 5.65
C ARG A 219 1.17 -8.85 6.25
N ARG A 220 0.93 -8.98 7.55
CA ARG A 220 0.92 -10.27 8.29
C ARG A 220 -0.50 -10.81 8.54
N ASN A 221 -1.53 -10.17 7.96
CA ASN A 221 -2.93 -10.58 8.12
C ASN A 221 -3.37 -10.69 9.59
N LEU A 222 -3.02 -9.68 10.40
CA LEU A 222 -3.27 -9.64 11.85
C LEU A 222 -4.48 -8.76 12.24
N GLY A 223 -5.32 -8.37 11.27
CA GLY A 223 -6.46 -7.47 11.52
C GLY A 223 -7.46 -8.03 12.53
N SER A 224 -7.77 -9.34 12.47
CA SER A 224 -8.63 -10.00 13.47
C SER A 224 -8.03 -9.95 14.87
N SER A 225 -6.75 -10.29 15.01
CA SER A 225 -6.06 -10.23 16.32
C SER A 225 -6.00 -8.81 16.87
N LEU A 226 -5.82 -7.79 16.01
CA LEU A 226 -5.90 -6.39 16.41
C LEU A 226 -7.29 -6.03 16.92
N TYR A 227 -8.33 -6.44 16.18
CA TYR A 227 -9.72 -6.20 16.56
C TYR A 227 -10.08 -6.86 17.89
N ASP A 228 -9.72 -8.13 18.06
CA ASP A 228 -9.96 -8.90 19.28
C ASP A 228 -9.24 -8.30 20.48
N LEU A 229 -7.97 -7.89 20.34
CA LEU A 229 -7.22 -7.22 21.42
C LEU A 229 -7.91 -5.92 21.83
N ALA A 230 -8.21 -5.05 20.85
CA ALA A 230 -8.78 -3.75 21.11
C ALA A 230 -10.16 -3.85 21.78
N THR A 231 -11.05 -4.71 21.26
CA THR A 231 -12.41 -4.84 21.77
C THR A 231 -12.51 -5.56 23.11
N SER A 232 -11.66 -6.58 23.34
CA SER A 232 -11.66 -7.30 24.64
C SER A 232 -11.14 -6.45 25.79
N LEU A 233 -10.22 -5.50 25.51
CA LEU A 233 -9.60 -4.66 26.53
C LEU A 233 -10.15 -3.21 26.53
N GLY A 234 -11.03 -2.85 25.59
CA GLY A 234 -11.57 -1.50 25.47
C GLY A 234 -10.52 -0.46 25.06
N ILE A 235 -9.47 -0.84 24.30
CA ILE A 235 -8.37 0.05 23.96
C ILE A 235 -8.64 0.76 22.63
N PRO A 236 -8.66 2.12 22.59
CA PRO A 236 -8.82 2.87 21.35
C PRO A 236 -7.66 2.64 20.36
N VAL A 237 -7.99 2.61 19.05
CA VAL A 237 -7.05 2.31 17.98
C VAL A 237 -6.93 3.48 17.01
N ALA A 238 -5.71 3.97 16.84
CA ALA A 238 -5.31 4.82 15.73
C ALA A 238 -4.50 3.99 14.71
N THR A 239 -4.64 4.28 13.43
CA THR A 239 -3.87 3.61 12.39
C THR A 239 -2.85 4.57 11.76
N SER A 240 -1.73 4.06 11.28
CA SER A 240 -0.89 4.82 10.33
C SER A 240 -1.57 4.88 8.96
N SER A 241 -1.16 5.80 8.08
CA SER A 241 -1.71 5.87 6.71
C SER A 241 -1.59 4.57 5.93
N LEU A 242 -0.52 3.79 6.17
CA LEU A 242 -0.30 2.48 5.53
C LEU A 242 -1.14 1.34 6.14
N ALA A 243 -1.82 1.57 7.24
CA ALA A 243 -2.62 0.58 7.97
C ALA A 243 -4.12 0.89 7.97
N ARG A 244 -4.56 1.90 7.21
CA ARG A 244 -5.98 2.30 7.19
C ARG A 244 -6.88 1.15 6.78
N GLY A 245 -7.95 0.96 7.54
CA GLY A 245 -8.92 -0.12 7.34
C GLY A 245 -8.54 -1.44 8.01
N THR A 246 -7.36 -1.56 8.65
CA THR A 246 -7.03 -2.74 9.48
C THR A 246 -7.82 -2.77 10.79
N PHE A 247 -8.35 -1.63 11.21
CA PHE A 247 -9.34 -1.48 12.26
C PHE A 247 -10.47 -0.58 11.75
N PRO A 248 -11.75 -0.87 12.04
CA PRO A 248 -12.87 -0.06 11.55
C PRO A 248 -12.85 1.36 12.12
N GLU A 249 -12.58 2.38 11.31
CA GLU A 249 -12.43 3.77 11.76
C GLU A 249 -13.73 4.36 12.34
N ARG A 250 -14.90 3.80 11.96
CA ARG A 250 -16.23 4.21 12.49
C ARG A 250 -16.67 3.43 13.74
N HIS A 251 -15.84 2.50 14.22
CA HIS A 251 -16.07 1.81 15.48
C HIS A 251 -15.91 2.78 16.66
N GLU A 252 -16.59 2.53 17.78
CA GLU A 252 -16.49 3.36 19.00
C GLU A 252 -15.06 3.48 19.56
N LEU A 253 -14.18 2.50 19.28
CA LEU A 253 -12.75 2.54 19.60
C LEU A 253 -11.89 3.08 18.46
N GLY A 254 -12.43 3.42 17.29
CA GLY A 254 -11.70 3.86 16.11
C GLY A 254 -11.32 5.34 16.19
N LEU A 255 -10.07 5.66 16.53
CA LEU A 255 -9.58 7.04 16.62
C LEU A 255 -9.39 7.70 15.24
N GLY A 256 -9.17 6.92 14.17
CA GLY A 256 -8.76 7.41 12.86
C GLY A 256 -7.25 7.29 12.65
N VAL A 257 -6.66 8.23 11.91
CA VAL A 257 -5.25 8.19 11.50
C VAL A 257 -4.38 9.00 12.45
N TYR A 258 -3.26 8.40 12.92
CA TYR A 258 -2.25 9.11 13.69
C TYR A 258 -0.97 9.31 12.87
N LEU A 259 -0.61 10.59 12.68
CA LEU A 259 0.61 11.07 12.00
C LEU A 259 1.16 12.31 12.74
N GLY A 260 1.40 12.22 14.04
CA GLY A 260 1.87 13.37 14.84
C GLY A 260 0.96 14.60 14.66
N ALA A 261 1.55 15.77 14.46
CA ALA A 261 0.80 17.03 14.35
C ALA A 261 -0.12 17.14 13.12
N LEU A 262 -0.01 16.26 12.12
CA LEU A 262 -0.95 16.20 11.00
C LEU A 262 -2.35 15.77 11.46
N SER A 263 -2.43 14.96 12.50
CA SER A 263 -3.68 14.35 12.99
C SER A 263 -4.60 15.36 13.67
N PRO A 264 -5.91 15.08 13.74
CA PRO A 264 -6.84 15.81 14.57
C PRO A 264 -6.40 15.83 16.05
N GLU A 265 -6.69 16.90 16.74
CA GLU A 265 -6.22 17.13 18.12
C GLU A 265 -6.64 15.98 19.08
N HIS A 266 -7.87 15.50 18.97
CA HIS A 266 -8.36 14.39 19.80
C HIS A 266 -7.57 13.09 19.58
N VAL A 267 -7.08 12.83 18.35
CA VAL A 267 -6.22 11.67 18.03
C VAL A 267 -4.84 11.84 18.67
N VAL A 268 -4.24 13.04 18.52
CA VAL A 268 -2.93 13.37 19.11
C VAL A 268 -3.00 13.23 20.62
N GLN A 269 -3.99 13.82 21.27
CA GLN A 269 -4.16 13.77 22.73
C GLN A 269 -4.31 12.32 23.24
N ARG A 270 -5.03 11.47 22.51
CA ARG A 270 -5.24 10.07 22.89
C ARG A 270 -4.00 9.21 22.71
N VAL A 271 -3.26 9.39 21.62
CA VAL A 271 -2.07 8.58 21.32
C VAL A 271 -0.87 9.06 22.16
N GLU A 272 -0.60 10.37 22.20
CA GLU A 272 0.55 10.91 22.90
C GLU A 272 0.32 11.05 24.42
N GLY A 273 -0.93 11.17 24.85
CA GLY A 273 -1.32 11.27 26.27
C GLY A 273 -1.59 9.93 26.95
N ALA A 274 -1.65 8.81 26.23
CA ALA A 274 -1.88 7.51 26.82
C ALA A 274 -0.75 7.12 27.79
N ASP A 275 -1.11 6.50 28.92
CA ASP A 275 -0.12 5.97 29.87
C ASP A 275 0.59 4.72 29.32
N VAL A 276 -0.09 3.97 28.42
CA VAL A 276 0.48 2.85 27.70
C VAL A 276 0.15 3.00 26.22
N LEU A 277 1.17 3.12 25.37
CA LEU A 277 1.01 3.16 23.91
C LEU A 277 1.54 1.86 23.29
N LEU A 278 0.62 1.04 22.71
CA LEU A 278 0.98 -0.15 21.96
C LEU A 278 1.18 0.22 20.49
N SER A 279 2.43 0.32 20.05
CA SER A 279 2.81 0.53 18.65
C SER A 279 3.03 -0.82 17.97
N LEU A 280 2.03 -1.29 17.22
CA LEU A 280 1.98 -2.65 16.67
C LEU A 280 2.26 -2.62 15.15
N GLY A 281 3.46 -3.04 14.75
CA GLY A 281 3.86 -3.16 13.35
C GLY A 281 3.95 -1.83 12.58
N VAL A 282 4.21 -0.74 13.28
CA VAL A 282 4.35 0.60 12.71
C VAL A 282 5.73 0.78 12.09
N LEU A 283 5.76 1.19 10.83
CA LEU A 283 6.98 1.71 10.19
C LEU A 283 7.20 3.14 10.71
N GLN A 284 8.18 3.30 11.60
CA GLN A 284 8.48 4.59 12.24
C GLN A 284 9.26 5.51 11.29
N THR A 285 8.58 6.03 10.29
CA THR A 285 9.14 6.95 9.31
C THR A 285 8.90 8.40 9.72
N ASP A 286 9.57 9.32 9.06
CA ASP A 286 9.30 10.75 9.19
C ASP A 286 7.82 11.09 8.93
N LEU A 287 7.22 10.55 7.85
CA LEU A 287 5.80 10.79 7.53
C LEU A 287 4.87 10.18 8.58
N THR A 288 5.13 8.95 9.03
CA THR A 288 4.31 8.30 10.07
C THR A 288 4.38 9.05 11.41
N LEU A 289 5.51 9.68 11.70
CA LEU A 289 5.71 10.49 12.90
C LEU A 289 5.46 11.99 12.67
N GLY A 290 4.74 12.34 11.58
CA GLY A 290 4.34 13.71 11.27
C GLY A 290 5.52 14.66 11.12
N VAL A 291 6.50 14.29 10.28
CA VAL A 291 7.78 15.02 10.14
C VAL A 291 8.46 15.21 11.50
N PHE A 292 8.47 14.12 12.29
CA PHE A 292 9.00 14.07 13.65
C PHE A 292 8.36 15.09 14.63
N THR A 293 7.10 15.45 14.41
CA THR A 293 6.32 16.25 15.37
C THR A 293 5.72 15.43 16.49
N ALA A 294 5.58 14.11 16.30
CA ALA A 294 5.08 13.17 17.30
C ALA A 294 5.88 13.28 18.63
N LYS A 295 5.15 13.32 19.74
CA LYS A 295 5.72 13.43 21.11
C LYS A 295 5.44 12.14 21.88
N ILE A 296 6.06 11.03 21.42
CA ILE A 296 5.89 9.71 22.03
C ILE A 296 6.92 9.54 23.14
N ASP A 297 6.44 9.28 24.36
CA ASP A 297 7.28 8.94 25.51
C ASP A 297 7.70 7.47 25.44
N HIS A 298 9.00 7.23 25.31
CA HIS A 298 9.57 5.88 25.24
C HIS A 298 9.33 5.05 26.51
N HIS A 299 9.13 5.66 27.68
CA HIS A 299 8.79 4.94 28.91
C HIS A 299 7.41 4.28 28.85
N ARG A 300 6.50 4.87 28.08
CA ARG A 300 5.10 4.44 27.92
C ARG A 300 4.90 3.60 26.67
N LEU A 301 5.96 3.43 25.85
CA LEU A 301 5.90 2.78 24.55
C LEU A 301 6.13 1.27 24.67
N ILE A 302 5.20 0.52 24.11
CA ILE A 302 5.35 -0.89 23.77
C ILE A 302 5.47 -0.95 22.25
N LEU A 303 6.65 -1.31 21.75
CA LEU A 303 6.93 -1.37 20.33
C LEU A 303 7.07 -2.82 19.88
N ALA A 304 6.11 -3.33 19.12
CA ALA A 304 6.19 -4.64 18.49
C ALA A 304 6.48 -4.49 16.99
N THR A 305 7.61 -5.03 16.57
CA THR A 305 8.08 -5.04 15.18
C THR A 305 7.97 -6.43 14.58
N ASP A 306 8.36 -6.60 13.32
CA ASP A 306 8.39 -7.92 12.68
C ASP A 306 9.51 -8.84 13.21
N ASN A 307 10.35 -8.35 14.12
CA ASN A 307 11.47 -9.11 14.72
C ASN A 307 11.42 -9.18 16.24
N ASP A 308 11.12 -8.08 16.91
CA ASP A 308 11.31 -7.91 18.34
C ASP A 308 10.14 -7.16 18.99
N VAL A 309 9.99 -7.35 20.31
CA VAL A 309 9.11 -6.54 21.15
C VAL A 309 9.95 -5.75 22.17
N THR A 310 9.69 -4.44 22.28
CA THR A 310 10.30 -3.58 23.30
C THR A 310 9.22 -3.03 24.22
N VAL A 311 9.40 -3.15 25.52
CA VAL A 311 8.53 -2.58 26.57
C VAL A 311 9.35 -1.59 27.36
N GLY A 312 9.08 -0.31 27.20
CA GLY A 312 9.94 0.75 27.74
C GLY A 312 11.38 0.62 27.23
N TYR A 313 12.31 0.24 28.11
CA TYR A 313 13.72 0.03 27.76
C TYR A 313 14.15 -1.44 27.63
N SER A 314 13.24 -2.38 27.86
CA SER A 314 13.53 -3.82 27.78
C SER A 314 13.14 -4.38 26.41
N THR A 315 14.11 -4.92 25.68
CA THR A 315 13.87 -5.52 24.37
C THR A 315 13.93 -7.06 24.46
N PHE A 316 12.86 -7.69 24.02
CA PHE A 316 12.71 -9.14 23.88
C PHE A 316 13.00 -9.49 22.41
N LYS A 317 14.14 -10.14 22.19
CA LYS A 317 14.63 -10.51 20.86
C LYS A 317 13.94 -11.74 20.33
N ASP A 318 13.87 -11.86 18.98
CA ASP A 318 13.26 -13.00 18.30
C ASP A 318 11.78 -13.24 18.72
N VAL A 319 11.06 -12.14 18.99
CA VAL A 319 9.62 -12.09 19.31
C VAL A 319 8.90 -11.27 18.25
N PRO A 320 8.67 -11.84 17.05
CA PRO A 320 8.08 -11.12 15.94
C PRO A 320 6.58 -10.89 16.15
N LEU A 321 6.08 -9.75 15.63
CA LEU A 321 4.68 -9.32 15.74
C LEU A 321 3.68 -10.41 15.33
N TRP A 322 3.97 -11.15 14.25
CA TRP A 322 3.05 -12.18 13.73
C TRP A 322 2.83 -13.35 14.69
N SER A 323 3.77 -13.61 15.62
CA SER A 323 3.63 -14.59 16.71
C SER A 323 3.15 -13.93 17.99
N PHE A 324 3.67 -12.74 18.30
CA PHE A 324 3.41 -12.02 19.53
C PHE A 324 1.94 -11.59 19.67
N LEU A 325 1.37 -10.94 18.65
CA LEU A 325 0.02 -10.36 18.76
C LEU A 325 -1.08 -11.42 19.00
N PRO A 326 -1.14 -12.54 18.26
CA PRO A 326 -2.10 -13.61 18.56
C PRO A 326 -1.92 -14.20 19.97
N ALA A 327 -0.67 -14.39 20.41
CA ALA A 327 -0.39 -14.93 21.75
C ALA A 327 -0.75 -13.91 22.87
N LEU A 328 -0.59 -12.62 22.63
CA LEU A 328 -1.05 -11.57 23.56
C LEU A 328 -2.58 -11.56 23.68
N VAL A 329 -3.31 -11.72 22.58
CA VAL A 329 -4.79 -11.83 22.58
C VAL A 329 -5.23 -13.01 23.42
N GLU A 330 -4.63 -14.19 23.21
CA GLU A 330 -4.94 -15.40 23.99
C GLU A 330 -4.68 -15.18 25.50
N ALA A 331 -3.52 -14.61 25.84
CA ALA A 331 -3.17 -14.32 27.21
C ALA A 331 -4.11 -13.30 27.87
N ALA A 332 -4.52 -12.24 27.15
CA ALA A 332 -5.47 -11.25 27.64
C ALA A 332 -6.86 -11.86 27.93
N HIS A 333 -7.33 -12.78 27.07
CA HIS A 333 -8.59 -13.48 27.30
C HIS A 333 -8.53 -14.42 28.53
N LEU A 334 -7.43 -15.11 28.74
CA LEU A 334 -7.24 -15.95 29.94
C LEU A 334 -7.18 -15.11 31.21
N ASP A 335 -6.54 -13.96 31.15
CA ASP A 335 -6.43 -13.00 32.25
C ASP A 335 -7.80 -12.46 32.69
N ALA A 336 -8.63 -12.08 31.74
CA ALA A 336 -9.99 -11.60 31.97
C ALA A 336 -10.88 -12.62 32.72
N GLN A 337 -10.60 -13.92 32.64
CA GLN A 337 -11.29 -14.99 33.36
C GLN A 337 -10.84 -15.12 34.82
N HIS A 338 -9.72 -14.55 35.23
CA HIS A 338 -9.08 -14.73 36.53
C HIS A 338 -9.16 -13.53 37.49
N ALA A 339 -10.11 -12.62 37.30
CA ALA A 339 -10.54 -11.54 38.24
C ALA A 339 -9.61 -10.32 38.42
N GLU A 340 -8.50 -10.21 37.73
CA GLU A 340 -7.77 -8.93 37.62
C GLU A 340 -8.07 -8.29 36.26
N SER A 341 -9.28 -7.75 36.08
CA SER A 341 -9.69 -7.14 34.83
C SER A 341 -8.87 -5.89 34.54
N ILE A 342 -8.21 -5.88 33.37
CA ILE A 342 -7.68 -4.66 32.77
C ILE A 342 -8.89 -3.76 32.51
N ASN A 343 -8.88 -2.55 33.06
CA ASN A 343 -9.96 -1.59 32.90
C ASN A 343 -9.43 -0.29 32.29
N ILE A 344 -9.47 -0.21 30.98
CA ILE A 344 -9.03 0.98 30.25
C ILE A 344 -10.23 1.90 30.07
N SER A 345 -10.10 3.11 30.59
CA SER A 345 -11.10 4.16 30.40
C SER A 345 -10.82 4.97 29.13
N HIS A 346 -11.85 5.26 28.36
CA HIS A 346 -11.75 6.16 27.22
C HIS A 346 -12.98 7.09 27.16
N GLU A 347 -12.73 8.34 26.78
CA GLU A 347 -13.85 9.25 26.47
C GLU A 347 -14.43 8.94 25.10
N PRO A 348 -15.69 9.27 24.84
CA PRO A 348 -16.30 9.13 23.52
C PRO A 348 -15.49 9.88 22.45
N ILE A 349 -15.40 9.25 21.29
CA ILE A 349 -14.74 9.88 20.14
C ILE A 349 -15.71 10.91 19.55
N PRO A 350 -15.26 12.15 19.24
CA PRO A 350 -16.13 13.16 18.65
C PRO A 350 -16.81 12.67 17.37
N ALA A 351 -18.12 12.94 17.24
CA ALA A 351 -18.84 12.64 16.01
C ALA A 351 -18.31 13.53 14.87
N HIS A 352 -18.18 12.96 13.66
CA HIS A 352 -17.90 13.75 12.48
C HIS A 352 -19.14 14.56 12.08
N PRO A 353 -18.96 15.83 11.65
CA PRO A 353 -20.07 16.63 11.14
C PRO A 353 -20.65 15.97 9.88
N THR A 354 -21.98 16.00 9.76
CA THR A 354 -22.64 15.59 8.51
C THR A 354 -22.32 16.60 7.40
N PHE A 355 -21.93 16.12 6.23
CA PHE A 355 -21.71 16.98 5.08
C PHE A 355 -23.06 17.42 4.50
N GLU A 356 -23.26 18.74 4.40
CA GLU A 356 -24.36 19.37 3.70
C GLU A 356 -23.75 20.33 2.66
N PRO A 357 -23.99 20.10 1.34
CA PRO A 357 -23.38 20.95 0.31
C PRO A 357 -24.02 22.34 0.31
N VAL A 358 -23.17 23.35 0.16
CA VAL A 358 -23.59 24.74 0.02
C VAL A 358 -23.07 25.33 -1.31
N GLU A 359 -23.71 26.39 -1.83
CA GLU A 359 -23.32 27.00 -3.10
C GLU A 359 -22.11 27.91 -2.88
N THR A 360 -20.96 27.29 -2.61
CA THR A 360 -19.64 27.93 -2.44
C THR A 360 -18.58 27.15 -3.20
N ASN A 361 -17.47 27.81 -3.51
CA ASN A 361 -16.34 27.17 -4.16
C ASN A 361 -15.81 26.00 -3.31
N ASN A 362 -15.31 24.97 -3.99
CA ASN A 362 -14.71 23.82 -3.32
C ASN A 362 -13.47 24.22 -2.49
N THR A 363 -13.33 23.61 -1.34
CA THR A 363 -12.10 23.59 -0.56
C THR A 363 -11.62 22.16 -0.38
N VAL A 364 -10.36 21.96 -0.01
CA VAL A 364 -9.83 20.61 0.26
C VAL A 364 -10.61 19.93 1.38
N GLU A 365 -10.86 20.64 2.48
CA GLU A 365 -11.63 20.14 3.63
C GLU A 365 -13.04 19.69 3.23
N ARG A 366 -13.74 20.52 2.47
CA ARG A 366 -15.12 20.23 2.05
C ARG A 366 -15.19 19.11 1.01
N THR A 367 -14.16 19.01 0.14
CA THR A 367 -14.02 17.89 -0.81
C THR A 367 -13.87 16.56 -0.07
N VAL A 368 -13.03 16.54 0.97
CA VAL A 368 -12.83 15.37 1.83
C VAL A 368 -14.11 14.99 2.58
N ALA A 369 -14.83 15.97 3.13
CA ALA A 369 -16.12 15.74 3.81
C ALA A 369 -17.19 15.19 2.85
N ALA A 370 -17.24 15.69 1.61
CA ALA A 370 -18.13 15.16 0.56
C ALA A 370 -17.81 13.69 0.27
N LEU A 371 -16.52 13.37 0.05
CA LEU A 371 -16.08 11.99 -0.18
C LEU A 371 -16.45 11.07 1.00
N GLU A 372 -16.20 11.48 2.24
CA GLU A 372 -16.54 10.70 3.43
C GLU A 372 -18.05 10.40 3.51
N SER A 373 -18.89 11.35 3.13
CA SER A 373 -20.36 11.20 3.15
C SER A 373 -20.88 10.21 2.11
N HIS A 374 -20.18 10.08 0.98
CA HIS A 374 -20.58 9.23 -0.13
C HIS A 374 -19.93 7.82 -0.10
N LEU A 375 -18.82 7.64 0.64
CA LEU A 375 -18.10 6.36 0.68
C LEU A 375 -18.68 5.41 1.73
N ASP A 376 -18.82 4.14 1.34
CA ASP A 376 -19.22 3.04 2.21
C ASP A 376 -18.34 1.80 2.01
N SER A 377 -18.69 0.67 2.62
CA SER A 377 -17.93 -0.58 2.55
C SER A 377 -17.84 -1.21 1.16
N ARG A 378 -18.59 -0.73 0.17
CA ARG A 378 -18.53 -1.16 -1.24
C ARG A 378 -17.43 -0.45 -2.03
N HIS A 379 -16.68 0.43 -1.40
CA HIS A 379 -15.61 1.20 -2.03
C HIS A 379 -14.25 0.85 -1.42
N SER A 380 -13.18 1.00 -2.19
CA SER A 380 -11.79 1.01 -1.71
C SER A 380 -11.19 2.38 -2.03
N LEU A 381 -10.65 3.06 -1.02
CA LEU A 381 -10.06 4.39 -1.20
C LEU A 381 -8.58 4.27 -1.58
N LEU A 382 -8.15 5.01 -2.61
CA LEU A 382 -6.76 5.12 -3.01
C LEU A 382 -6.32 6.58 -2.95
N LEU A 383 -5.21 6.84 -2.30
CA LEU A 383 -4.71 8.18 -2.03
C LEU A 383 -3.32 8.35 -2.64
N ASP A 384 -3.16 9.36 -3.50
CA ASP A 384 -1.85 9.69 -4.02
C ASP A 384 -1.07 10.59 -3.04
N PRO A 385 0.26 10.49 -2.96
CA PRO A 385 1.07 11.39 -2.15
C PRO A 385 0.80 12.86 -2.43
N GLY A 386 0.79 13.66 -1.39
CA GLY A 386 0.48 15.08 -1.44
C GLY A 386 -0.81 15.43 -0.71
N GLU A 387 -1.52 16.46 -1.18
CA GLU A 387 -2.75 16.95 -0.55
C GLU A 387 -3.81 15.86 -0.41
N ALA A 388 -3.92 14.97 -1.39
CA ALA A 388 -4.85 13.84 -1.36
C ALA A 388 -4.61 12.90 -0.17
N LEU A 389 -3.34 12.59 0.14
CA LEU A 389 -2.97 11.75 1.28
C LEU A 389 -3.16 12.49 2.61
N PHE A 390 -2.68 13.73 2.69
CA PHE A 390 -2.67 14.48 3.94
C PHE A 390 -4.07 14.95 4.34
N SER A 391 -4.90 15.40 3.40
CA SER A 391 -6.28 15.80 3.70
C SER A 391 -7.13 14.63 4.20
N ALA A 392 -6.87 13.43 3.72
CA ALA A 392 -7.59 12.25 4.12
C ALA A 392 -7.32 11.81 5.58
N VAL A 393 -6.34 12.42 6.27
CA VAL A 393 -6.10 12.16 7.71
C VAL A 393 -7.32 12.56 8.55
N ASP A 394 -8.07 13.57 8.10
CA ASP A 394 -9.29 14.03 8.76
C ASP A 394 -10.55 13.21 8.39
N MET A 395 -10.47 12.24 7.47
CA MET A 395 -11.59 11.35 7.11
C MET A 395 -11.69 10.14 8.03
N ARG A 396 -12.90 9.64 8.20
CA ARG A 396 -13.19 8.29 8.74
C ARG A 396 -13.80 7.40 7.66
N VAL A 397 -12.97 6.57 7.06
CA VAL A 397 -13.41 5.67 5.99
C VAL A 397 -13.92 4.35 6.52
N PRO A 398 -15.02 3.81 5.95
CA PRO A 398 -15.58 2.53 6.39
C PRO A 398 -14.87 1.32 5.79
N THR A 399 -13.75 1.51 5.11
CA THR A 399 -13.08 0.51 4.28
C THR A 399 -11.57 0.70 4.28
N TYR A 400 -10.86 -0.21 3.58
CA TYR A 400 -9.42 -0.09 3.37
C TYR A 400 -9.07 1.14 2.54
N ALA A 401 -7.98 1.81 2.91
CA ALA A 401 -7.35 2.81 2.09
C ALA A 401 -5.92 2.38 1.73
N HIS A 402 -5.54 2.64 0.47
CA HIS A 402 -4.24 2.28 -0.09
C HIS A 402 -3.51 3.54 -0.53
N ALA A 403 -2.23 3.63 -0.21
CA ALA A 403 -1.40 4.76 -0.59
C ALA A 403 0.08 4.35 -0.65
N SER A 404 0.89 5.09 -1.42
CA SER A 404 2.33 5.15 -1.23
C SER A 404 2.60 6.22 -0.16
N ALA A 405 2.52 5.83 1.13
CA ALA A 405 2.47 6.79 2.24
C ALA A 405 3.80 6.92 3.01
N TYR A 406 4.82 6.16 2.61
CA TYR A 406 6.18 6.30 3.11
C TYR A 406 7.18 6.61 1.99
N TYR A 407 7.25 5.77 0.97
CA TYR A 407 8.11 6.05 -0.19
C TYR A 407 7.62 7.27 -0.97
N ALA A 408 6.32 7.53 -0.88
CA ALA A 408 5.65 8.74 -1.35
C ALA A 408 5.86 9.01 -2.85
N THR A 409 5.85 7.95 -3.67
CA THR A 409 5.96 8.10 -5.12
C THR A 409 4.66 8.62 -5.72
N MET A 410 4.69 9.83 -6.25
CA MET A 410 3.56 10.47 -6.92
C MET A 410 3.16 9.69 -8.18
N GLY A 411 1.85 9.69 -8.49
CA GLY A 411 1.28 8.93 -9.59
C GLY A 411 1.01 7.45 -9.27
N TYR A 412 1.16 7.04 -8.01
CA TYR A 412 0.89 5.66 -7.58
C TYR A 412 -0.60 5.29 -7.68
N ALA A 413 -1.49 6.18 -7.22
CA ALA A 413 -2.88 5.81 -6.95
C ALA A 413 -3.70 5.51 -8.21
N VAL A 414 -3.39 6.14 -9.35
CA VAL A 414 -4.15 5.95 -10.60
C VAL A 414 -3.99 4.53 -11.13
N PRO A 415 -2.79 4.00 -11.43
CA PRO A 415 -2.64 2.61 -11.85
C PRO A 415 -2.93 1.61 -10.71
N ALA A 416 -2.73 1.98 -9.45
CA ALA A 416 -3.10 1.16 -8.29
C ALA A 416 -4.60 0.81 -8.27
N ALA A 417 -5.47 1.64 -8.84
CA ALA A 417 -6.90 1.36 -8.98
C ALA A 417 -7.16 0.08 -9.79
N LEU A 418 -6.39 -0.15 -10.85
CA LEU A 418 -6.45 -1.41 -11.61
C LEU A 418 -6.09 -2.59 -10.71
N GLY A 419 -5.01 -2.48 -9.94
CA GLY A 419 -4.55 -3.54 -9.04
C GLY A 419 -5.57 -3.88 -7.95
N VAL A 420 -6.07 -2.87 -7.23
CA VAL A 420 -7.08 -3.04 -6.16
C VAL A 420 -8.39 -3.57 -6.72
N GLY A 421 -8.91 -3.01 -7.82
CA GLY A 421 -10.16 -3.44 -8.42
C GLY A 421 -10.10 -4.86 -8.98
N THR A 422 -8.94 -5.31 -9.47
CA THR A 422 -8.72 -6.69 -9.89
C THR A 422 -8.62 -7.64 -8.68
N ALA A 423 -7.96 -7.19 -7.60
CA ALA A 423 -7.78 -7.98 -6.38
C ALA A 423 -9.10 -8.17 -5.61
N ASP A 424 -9.94 -7.15 -5.56
CA ASP A 424 -11.23 -7.15 -4.88
C ASP A 424 -12.34 -6.54 -5.78
N PRO A 425 -12.89 -7.30 -6.72
CA PRO A 425 -13.89 -6.81 -7.67
C PRO A 425 -15.25 -6.47 -7.01
N GLN A 426 -15.43 -6.77 -5.73
CA GLN A 426 -16.65 -6.41 -5.01
C GLN A 426 -16.61 -5.00 -4.46
N ARG A 427 -15.43 -4.38 -4.40
CA ARG A 427 -15.26 -2.99 -3.96
C ARG A 427 -14.78 -2.13 -5.11
N ARG A 428 -15.52 -1.06 -5.34
CA ARG A 428 -15.19 -0.10 -6.39
C ARG A 428 -14.05 0.82 -5.95
N PRO A 429 -12.94 0.91 -6.70
CA PRO A 429 -11.86 1.84 -6.38
C PRO A 429 -12.31 3.30 -6.52
N VAL A 430 -12.00 4.12 -5.52
CA VAL A 430 -12.15 5.59 -5.54
C VAL A 430 -10.77 6.18 -5.28
N VAL A 431 -10.25 6.87 -6.29
CA VAL A 431 -8.91 7.46 -6.29
C VAL A 431 -9.02 8.95 -6.00
N VAL A 432 -8.25 9.44 -5.05
CA VAL A 432 -8.03 10.88 -4.83
C VAL A 432 -6.59 11.19 -5.17
N VAL A 433 -6.39 12.12 -6.09
CA VAL A 433 -5.08 12.42 -6.67
C VAL A 433 -4.97 13.91 -7.00
N GLY A 434 -3.81 14.52 -6.74
CA GLY A 434 -3.53 15.89 -7.20
C GLY A 434 -3.32 15.94 -8.71
N ASP A 435 -3.55 17.11 -9.31
CA ASP A 435 -3.36 17.37 -10.73
C ASP A 435 -1.93 17.06 -11.22
N GLY A 436 -0.91 17.41 -10.42
CA GLY A 436 0.49 17.11 -10.71
C GLY A 436 0.79 15.61 -10.73
N ALA A 437 0.29 14.86 -9.77
CA ALA A 437 0.44 13.42 -9.71
C ALA A 437 -0.36 12.72 -10.82
N PHE A 438 -1.58 13.18 -11.10
CA PHE A 438 -2.40 12.68 -12.20
C PHE A 438 -1.70 12.85 -13.56
N SER A 439 -0.98 13.96 -13.77
CA SER A 439 -0.23 14.20 -15.00
C SER A 439 0.86 13.15 -15.28
N MET A 440 1.33 12.44 -14.26
CA MET A 440 2.39 11.41 -14.40
C MET A 440 1.85 10.06 -14.90
N THR A 441 0.65 9.66 -14.49
CA THR A 441 0.10 8.31 -14.73
C THR A 441 -1.38 8.31 -15.13
N GLY A 442 -1.97 9.48 -15.37
CA GLY A 442 -3.41 9.64 -15.62
C GLY A 442 -3.95 8.82 -16.81
N LEU A 443 -3.10 8.48 -17.78
CA LEU A 443 -3.49 7.62 -18.91
C LEU A 443 -3.88 6.20 -18.47
N ASP A 444 -3.47 5.73 -17.28
CA ASP A 444 -3.89 4.43 -16.75
C ASP A 444 -5.38 4.36 -16.36
N VAL A 445 -6.10 5.47 -16.40
CA VAL A 445 -7.57 5.47 -16.46
C VAL A 445 -8.07 4.60 -17.63
N ALA A 446 -7.37 4.64 -18.79
CA ALA A 446 -7.69 3.79 -19.92
C ALA A 446 -7.43 2.29 -19.63
N SER A 447 -6.39 1.98 -18.85
CA SER A 447 -6.11 0.60 -18.42
C SER A 447 -7.24 0.06 -17.53
N CYS A 448 -7.74 0.86 -16.59
CA CYS A 448 -8.91 0.50 -15.77
C CYS A 448 -10.14 0.23 -16.64
N ALA A 449 -10.45 1.12 -17.58
CA ALA A 449 -11.58 0.96 -18.49
C ALA A 449 -11.46 -0.31 -19.37
N PHE A 450 -10.27 -0.54 -19.94
CA PHE A 450 -10.00 -1.67 -20.80
C PHE A 450 -10.15 -3.03 -20.08
N HIS A 451 -9.80 -3.08 -18.79
CA HIS A 451 -9.92 -4.27 -17.96
C HIS A 451 -11.21 -4.33 -17.12
N ASN A 452 -12.20 -3.48 -17.43
CA ASN A 452 -13.50 -3.42 -16.74
C ASN A 452 -13.41 -3.13 -15.23
N VAL A 453 -12.40 -2.38 -14.81
CA VAL A 453 -12.32 -1.82 -13.46
C VAL A 453 -12.95 -0.44 -13.46
N ASN A 454 -14.20 -0.35 -13.00
CA ASN A 454 -15.02 0.87 -13.05
C ASN A 454 -14.65 1.83 -11.91
N ALA A 455 -13.41 2.32 -11.88
CA ALA A 455 -12.92 3.22 -10.85
C ALA A 455 -13.49 4.64 -10.96
N ILE A 456 -13.55 5.35 -9.84
CA ILE A 456 -13.85 6.79 -9.77
C ILE A 456 -12.56 7.52 -9.45
N PHE A 457 -12.19 8.51 -10.27
CA PHE A 457 -11.00 9.34 -10.09
C PHE A 457 -11.43 10.75 -9.73
N VAL A 458 -11.02 11.23 -8.56
CA VAL A 458 -11.25 12.59 -8.06
C VAL A 458 -9.91 13.32 -8.11
N VAL A 459 -9.78 14.25 -9.06
CA VAL A 459 -8.55 15.01 -9.28
C VAL A 459 -8.67 16.36 -8.58
N LEU A 460 -7.83 16.61 -7.60
CA LEU A 460 -7.72 17.87 -6.88
C LEU A 460 -6.86 18.81 -7.74
N ASP A 461 -7.51 19.76 -8.44
CA ASP A 461 -6.86 20.69 -9.35
C ASP A 461 -6.68 22.06 -8.68
N ASN A 462 -5.47 22.32 -8.18
CA ASN A 462 -5.03 23.60 -7.65
C ASN A 462 -3.95 24.27 -8.51
N GLY A 463 -3.70 23.76 -9.72
CA GLY A 463 -2.77 24.32 -10.69
C GLY A 463 -1.30 24.01 -10.42
N GLY A 464 -0.99 22.93 -9.63
CA GLY A 464 0.39 22.53 -9.44
C GLY A 464 0.75 21.81 -8.14
N TYR A 465 2.01 21.88 -7.76
CA TYR A 465 2.55 21.19 -6.58
C TYR A 465 2.25 21.97 -5.29
N GLY A 466 0.98 21.97 -4.87
CA GLY A 466 0.46 22.78 -3.76
C GLY A 466 1.15 22.54 -2.43
N THR A 467 1.59 21.31 -2.14
CA THR A 467 2.32 20.97 -0.89
C THR A 467 3.73 21.56 -0.82
N GLN A 468 4.32 21.97 -1.95
CA GLN A 468 5.66 22.57 -2.00
C GLN A 468 5.62 24.09 -1.83
N ARG A 469 4.52 24.76 -2.26
CA ARG A 469 4.38 26.21 -2.22
C ARG A 469 4.62 26.83 -0.83
N PRO A 470 4.17 26.21 0.29
CA PRO A 470 4.45 26.74 1.62
C PRO A 470 5.92 26.72 2.03
N ILE A 471 6.71 25.85 1.41
CA ILE A 471 8.15 25.71 1.70
C ILE A 471 8.92 26.74 0.89
N ILE A 472 8.81 26.64 -0.44
CA ILE A 472 9.39 27.62 -1.38
C ILE A 472 8.45 27.71 -2.58
N ASP A 473 7.86 28.86 -2.85
CA ASP A 473 7.02 29.07 -4.00
C ASP A 473 7.77 29.65 -5.19
N GLY A 474 7.32 29.28 -6.39
CA GLY A 474 7.89 29.77 -7.64
C GLY A 474 7.29 29.05 -8.87
N PRO A 475 7.65 29.50 -10.09
CA PRO A 475 7.12 28.93 -11.34
C PRO A 475 7.36 27.42 -11.53
N PHE A 476 8.31 26.84 -10.80
CA PHE A 476 8.59 25.41 -10.81
C PHE A 476 7.53 24.57 -10.08
N ASN A 477 6.63 25.20 -9.35
CA ASN A 477 5.47 24.56 -8.73
C ASN A 477 4.24 24.56 -9.65
N ASP A 478 4.26 25.35 -10.73
CA ASP A 478 3.16 25.42 -11.69
C ASP A 478 3.27 24.28 -12.70
N ILE A 479 2.11 23.71 -13.09
CA ILE A 479 2.05 22.67 -14.11
C ILE A 479 1.10 23.10 -15.25
N PRO A 480 1.25 22.48 -16.46
CA PRO A 480 0.28 22.68 -17.52
C PRO A 480 -1.12 22.22 -17.06
N SER A 481 -2.12 23.09 -17.21
CA SER A 481 -3.51 22.72 -16.90
C SER A 481 -4.01 21.71 -17.92
N LEU A 482 -4.56 20.60 -17.42
CA LEU A 482 -5.18 19.55 -18.22
C LEU A 482 -6.69 19.51 -17.95
N ALA A 483 -7.49 19.56 -19.01
CA ALA A 483 -8.94 19.37 -18.94
C ALA A 483 -9.24 17.85 -18.82
N VAL A 484 -8.85 17.27 -17.68
CA VAL A 484 -8.86 15.82 -17.46
C VAL A 484 -10.27 15.23 -17.48
N GLU A 485 -11.30 16.01 -17.21
CA GLU A 485 -12.71 15.64 -17.34
C GLU A 485 -13.10 15.17 -18.74
N HIS A 486 -12.32 15.51 -19.75
CA HIS A 486 -12.53 15.04 -21.13
C HIS A 486 -11.85 13.70 -21.44
N LEU A 487 -10.98 13.19 -20.57
CA LEU A 487 -10.28 11.93 -20.80
C LEU A 487 -11.24 10.75 -21.07
N PRO A 488 -12.39 10.59 -20.38
CA PRO A 488 -13.37 9.57 -20.71
C PRO A 488 -13.82 9.62 -22.18
N SER A 489 -14.01 10.81 -22.73
CA SER A 489 -14.36 10.97 -24.16
C SER A 489 -13.21 10.60 -25.10
N VAL A 490 -11.94 10.85 -24.70
CA VAL A 490 -10.75 10.48 -25.47
C VAL A 490 -10.57 8.97 -25.54
N ILE A 491 -10.79 8.26 -24.42
CA ILE A 491 -10.70 6.80 -24.38
C ILE A 491 -11.97 6.10 -24.89
N GLY A 492 -13.03 6.86 -25.21
CA GLY A 492 -14.25 6.36 -25.81
C GLY A 492 -15.23 5.70 -24.83
N CYS A 493 -15.05 5.86 -23.52
CA CYS A 493 -15.95 5.30 -22.50
C CYS A 493 -15.82 6.06 -21.18
N GLY A 494 -16.87 5.96 -20.33
CA GLY A 494 -16.89 6.61 -19.02
C GLY A 494 -17.49 8.02 -19.04
N ARG A 495 -17.42 8.68 -17.89
CA ARG A 495 -18.00 10.01 -17.66
C ARG A 495 -17.00 10.94 -16.99
N GLY A 496 -17.08 12.24 -17.33
CA GLY A 496 -16.24 13.26 -16.73
C GLY A 496 -17.02 14.51 -16.32
N TRP A 497 -16.63 15.10 -15.20
CA TRP A 497 -17.18 16.35 -14.66
C TRP A 497 -16.05 17.30 -14.28
N LYS A 498 -16.26 18.58 -14.55
CA LYS A 498 -15.52 19.68 -13.93
C LYS A 498 -16.47 20.32 -12.90
N VAL A 499 -16.02 20.48 -11.67
CA VAL A 499 -16.85 21.00 -10.58
C VAL A 499 -16.13 22.14 -9.86
N ASP A 500 -16.80 23.28 -9.78
CA ASP A 500 -16.27 24.51 -9.18
C ASP A 500 -16.89 24.74 -7.77
N THR A 501 -18.09 24.19 -7.49
CA THR A 501 -18.81 24.36 -6.22
C THR A 501 -19.08 23.04 -5.49
N GLU A 502 -19.40 23.12 -4.18
CA GLU A 502 -19.74 21.93 -3.36
C GLU A 502 -21.02 21.23 -3.85
N VAL A 503 -22.00 21.99 -4.35
CA VAL A 503 -23.24 21.42 -4.89
C VAL A 503 -22.98 20.64 -6.17
N GLU A 504 -22.12 21.16 -7.06
CA GLU A 504 -21.69 20.46 -8.27
C GLU A 504 -20.90 19.19 -7.92
N LEU A 505 -20.00 19.27 -6.93
CA LEU A 505 -19.21 18.12 -6.46
C LEU A 505 -20.12 17.02 -5.91
N ASP A 506 -21.09 17.37 -5.04
CA ASP A 506 -22.05 16.41 -4.47
C ASP A 506 -22.87 15.72 -5.56
N GLY A 507 -23.33 16.50 -6.55
CA GLY A 507 -24.04 15.96 -7.72
C GLY A 507 -23.16 15.00 -8.53
N ALA A 508 -21.93 15.39 -8.85
CA ALA A 508 -20.99 14.57 -9.61
C ALA A 508 -20.62 13.27 -8.88
N LEU A 509 -20.38 13.32 -7.57
CA LEU A 509 -20.12 12.13 -6.74
C LEU A 509 -21.32 11.17 -6.73
N ARG A 510 -22.53 11.69 -6.56
CA ARG A 510 -23.77 10.90 -6.62
C ARG A 510 -23.93 10.19 -7.96
N ASP A 511 -23.74 10.92 -9.07
CA ASP A 511 -23.85 10.39 -10.42
C ASP A 511 -22.75 9.36 -10.71
N ALA A 512 -21.51 9.63 -10.28
CA ALA A 512 -20.39 8.72 -10.44
C ALA A 512 -20.62 7.41 -9.67
N ILE A 513 -21.09 7.46 -8.43
CA ILE A 513 -21.37 6.27 -7.62
C ILE A 513 -22.53 5.45 -8.20
N ALA A 514 -23.55 6.10 -8.76
CA ALA A 514 -24.67 5.44 -9.42
C ALA A 514 -24.29 4.82 -10.78
N SER A 515 -23.17 5.23 -11.38
CA SER A 515 -22.68 4.75 -12.68
C SER A 515 -21.89 3.45 -12.52
N ASN A 516 -21.94 2.58 -13.54
CA ASN A 516 -21.09 1.39 -13.66
C ASN A 516 -19.96 1.58 -14.69
N GLU A 517 -19.50 2.79 -14.86
CA GLU A 517 -18.45 3.16 -15.82
C GLU A 517 -17.28 3.79 -15.06
N VAL A 518 -16.14 3.92 -15.73
CA VAL A 518 -15.03 4.75 -15.25
C VAL A 518 -15.51 6.20 -15.17
N CYS A 519 -15.28 6.84 -14.03
CA CYS A 519 -15.70 8.22 -13.77
C CYS A 519 -14.51 9.08 -13.38
N LEU A 520 -14.48 10.34 -13.89
CA LEU A 520 -13.42 11.29 -13.58
C LEU A 520 -14.03 12.63 -13.17
N ILE A 521 -13.75 13.09 -11.96
CA ILE A 521 -14.24 14.33 -11.38
C ILE A 521 -13.04 15.25 -11.17
N ARG A 522 -12.96 16.35 -11.92
CA ARG A 522 -11.98 17.41 -11.74
C ARG A 522 -12.52 18.45 -10.78
N VAL A 523 -11.99 18.50 -9.57
CA VAL A 523 -12.37 19.43 -8.52
C VAL A 523 -11.48 20.65 -8.58
N ILE A 524 -12.04 21.80 -8.93
CA ILE A 524 -11.31 23.06 -9.00
C ILE A 524 -11.12 23.63 -7.59
N LEU A 525 -9.88 23.91 -7.26
CA LEU A 525 -9.46 24.45 -5.97
C LEU A 525 -8.66 25.74 -6.16
N ALA A 526 -8.60 26.57 -5.11
CA ALA A 526 -7.70 27.72 -5.11
C ALA A 526 -6.23 27.25 -5.15
N THR A 527 -5.36 28.03 -5.78
CA THR A 527 -3.93 27.69 -5.93
C THR A 527 -3.20 27.55 -4.59
N ASP A 528 -3.67 28.25 -3.56
CA ASP A 528 -3.17 28.20 -2.18
C ASP A 528 -4.00 27.30 -1.26
N ALA A 529 -4.94 26.52 -1.82
CA ALA A 529 -5.78 25.59 -1.06
C ALA A 529 -4.93 24.59 -0.26
N ARG A 530 -5.28 24.43 1.02
CA ARG A 530 -4.61 23.51 1.96
C ARG A 530 -5.61 22.83 2.84
N SER A 531 -5.31 21.58 3.19
CA SER A 531 -6.06 20.86 4.21
C SER A 531 -5.80 21.40 5.62
N PRO A 532 -6.72 21.19 6.56
CA PRO A 532 -6.49 21.43 7.98
C PRO A 532 -5.27 20.65 8.51
N ALA A 533 -5.03 19.43 8.03
CA ALA A 533 -3.88 18.61 8.40
C ALA A 533 -2.54 19.29 8.08
N LEU A 534 -2.36 19.80 6.86
CA LEU A 534 -1.15 20.54 6.49
C LEU A 534 -1.01 21.88 7.21
N THR A 535 -2.13 22.51 7.53
CA THR A 535 -2.12 23.75 8.34
C THR A 535 -1.64 23.45 9.77
N ARG A 536 -2.10 22.37 10.40
CA ARG A 536 -1.62 21.91 11.71
C ARG A 536 -0.12 21.59 11.69
N LEU A 537 0.34 20.86 10.65
CA LEU A 537 1.77 20.56 10.50
C LEU A 537 2.62 21.84 10.40
N GLY A 538 2.20 22.78 9.56
CA GLY A 538 2.92 24.07 9.39
C GLY A 538 3.05 24.83 10.71
N ALA A 539 1.96 24.92 11.49
CA ALA A 539 1.98 25.55 12.81
C ALA A 539 2.93 24.84 13.80
N ALA A 540 2.93 23.50 13.82
CA ALA A 540 3.80 22.73 14.69
C ALA A 540 5.28 22.86 14.33
N LEU A 541 5.62 22.92 13.04
CA LEU A 541 7.00 23.13 12.58
C LEU A 541 7.49 24.56 12.89
N ALA A 542 6.64 25.57 12.67
CA ALA A 542 6.96 26.95 13.02
C ALA A 542 7.20 27.16 14.52
N ALA A 543 6.51 26.41 15.38
CA ALA A 543 6.71 26.44 16.83
C ALA A 543 8.01 25.76 17.30
N LYS A 544 8.68 24.98 16.45
CA LYS A 544 9.97 24.33 16.73
C LYS A 544 11.18 25.13 16.25
N ALA A 545 10.97 26.05 15.27
CA ALA A 545 12.00 26.94 14.71
C ALA A 545 12.23 28.15 15.62
#